data_93631194229904ba276aa44f700fa50a
#
_entry.id   93631194229904ba276aa44f700fa50a
#
_cell.length_a   1.000
_cell.length_b   1.000
_cell.length_c   1.000
_cell.angle_alpha   90.00
_cell.angle_beta   90.00
_cell.angle_gamma   90.00
#
_symmetry.space_group_name_H-M   'P 1'
#
loop_
_entity.id
_entity.type
_entity.pdbx_description
1 polymer ?
#
loop_
_entity_poly.entity_id
_entity_poly.type
_entity_poly.pdbx_seq_one_letter_code
_entity_poly.pdbx_strand_id
1 'polypeptide(L)'
;WKKTIGGAVLVEDINSGTGGSQPYALSDVDGTLYFGAFTPASGSELWRSQGAAADTEIVAEMGAGSASGFPSGIRDSGSFGGGILFSGETAATGQELFTSTGATGNFQLVSNFAAGAASSFPEVLLVNGFVAFVSAHTNATGREPWMSVDVGVTYTEVALGDLSPGNNDSDPSDFTVAGGTTFFLAENPTNGRELWKTGGSAA
;
A
#
# COMPACT_ATOMS: atom_id res chain seq x y z
N TRP A 1 31.58 -21.67 -9.53
CA TRP A 1 31.27 -20.23 -9.60
C TRP A 1 31.89 -19.54 -8.40
N LYS A 2 32.97 -18.77 -8.57
CA LYS A 2 33.44 -17.86 -7.52
C LYS A 2 32.50 -16.65 -7.49
N LYS A 3 31.67 -16.51 -6.46
CA LYS A 3 30.94 -15.28 -6.19
C LYS A 3 31.99 -14.22 -5.79
N THR A 4 32.20 -13.22 -6.63
CA THR A 4 33.02 -12.06 -6.29
C THR A 4 32.22 -11.27 -5.25
N ILE A 5 32.71 -11.20 -4.01
CA ILE A 5 32.12 -10.36 -2.98
C ILE A 5 32.62 -8.94 -3.28
N GLY A 6 31.84 -8.15 -3.99
CA GLY A 6 32.09 -6.71 -4.15
C GLY A 6 31.84 -5.98 -2.83
N GLY A 7 32.52 -4.89 -2.58
CA GLY A 7 32.21 -3.97 -1.49
C GLY A 7 30.85 -3.30 -1.72
N ALA A 8 30.27 -2.68 -0.66
CA ALA A 8 29.09 -1.84 -0.80
C ALA A 8 29.42 -0.62 -1.67
N VAL A 9 28.50 -0.29 -2.57
CA VAL A 9 28.58 0.89 -3.45
C VAL A 9 27.30 1.71 -3.32
N LEU A 10 27.42 3.03 -3.42
CA LEU A 10 26.27 3.92 -3.49
C LEU A 10 25.57 3.71 -4.85
N VAL A 11 24.26 3.51 -4.83
CA VAL A 11 23.44 3.38 -6.05
C VAL A 11 23.21 4.76 -6.66
N GLU A 12 22.70 5.71 -5.83
CA GLU A 12 22.38 7.08 -6.23
C GLU A 12 22.40 8.01 -5.02
N ASP A 13 22.90 9.24 -5.19
CA ASP A 13 22.78 10.34 -4.22
C ASP A 13 21.47 11.10 -4.46
N ILE A 14 20.34 10.49 -4.05
CA ILE A 14 18.97 11.00 -4.30
C ILE A 14 18.79 12.42 -3.76
N ASN A 15 19.33 12.71 -2.57
CA ASN A 15 19.31 14.05 -1.97
C ASN A 15 20.72 14.63 -2.01
N SER A 16 21.10 15.17 -3.16
CA SER A 16 22.45 15.61 -3.49
C SER A 16 23.12 16.44 -2.42
N GLY A 17 24.36 16.08 -2.05
CA GLY A 17 25.20 16.77 -1.08
C GLY A 17 25.30 16.03 0.25
N THR A 18 25.28 16.79 1.37
CA THR A 18 25.42 16.22 2.73
C THR A 18 24.11 15.81 3.36
N GLY A 19 22.96 16.10 2.73
CA GLY A 19 21.64 15.71 3.20
C GLY A 19 21.36 14.24 2.84
N GLY A 20 20.74 13.47 3.77
CA GLY A 20 20.32 12.11 3.48
C GLY A 20 18.91 12.08 2.87
N SER A 21 18.67 11.18 1.93
CA SER A 21 17.34 10.89 1.38
C SER A 21 16.49 9.98 2.26
N GLN A 22 17.08 9.42 3.33
CA GLN A 22 16.36 8.61 4.34
C GLN A 22 15.50 7.49 3.71
N PRO A 23 16.03 6.58 2.87
CA PRO A 23 15.21 5.56 2.22
C PRO A 23 14.51 4.65 3.23
N TYR A 24 13.25 4.30 2.98
CA TYR A 24 12.42 3.46 3.85
C TYR A 24 11.41 2.62 3.03
N ALA A 25 10.72 1.68 3.68
CA ALA A 25 9.70 0.80 3.08
C ALA A 25 10.20 0.08 1.82
N LEU A 26 11.44 -0.44 1.86
CA LEU A 26 12.04 -1.14 0.73
C LEU A 26 11.28 -2.42 0.40
N SER A 27 10.84 -2.56 -0.85
CA SER A 27 10.10 -3.72 -1.35
C SER A 27 10.60 -4.13 -2.73
N ASP A 28 10.89 -5.41 -2.91
CA ASP A 28 11.18 -6.00 -4.22
C ASP A 28 9.88 -6.44 -4.88
N VAL A 29 9.61 -5.91 -6.07
CA VAL A 29 8.50 -6.36 -6.93
C VAL A 29 9.05 -6.62 -8.33
N ASP A 30 9.01 -7.87 -8.74
CA ASP A 30 9.51 -8.35 -10.03
C ASP A 30 10.94 -7.90 -10.39
N GLY A 31 11.84 -7.89 -9.38
CA GLY A 31 13.24 -7.50 -9.54
C GLY A 31 13.49 -6.00 -9.60
N THR A 32 12.47 -5.19 -9.38
CA THR A 32 12.57 -3.74 -9.20
C THR A 32 12.37 -3.39 -7.73
N LEU A 33 13.33 -2.66 -7.15
CA LEU A 33 13.21 -2.12 -5.80
C LEU A 33 12.31 -0.89 -5.81
N TYR A 34 11.23 -0.90 -5.01
CA TYR A 34 10.41 0.26 -4.71
C TYR A 34 10.63 0.69 -3.26
N PHE A 35 10.61 2.00 -3.01
CA PHE A 35 10.91 2.53 -1.67
C PHE A 35 10.43 3.99 -1.54
N GLY A 36 10.26 4.44 -0.31
CA GLY A 36 10.11 5.87 0.00
C GLY A 36 11.47 6.55 0.10
N ALA A 37 11.62 7.76 -0.43
CA ALA A 37 12.81 8.58 -0.21
C ALA A 37 12.49 10.06 -0.26
N PHE A 38 13.27 10.85 0.47
CA PHE A 38 13.09 12.29 0.65
C PHE A 38 14.02 13.11 -0.24
N THR A 39 13.50 14.18 -0.83
CA THR A 39 14.26 15.31 -1.33
C THR A 39 13.67 16.62 -0.84
N PRO A 40 14.46 17.72 -0.69
CA PRO A 40 13.92 19.01 -0.30
C PRO A 40 12.91 19.60 -1.31
N ALA A 41 12.98 19.15 -2.57
CA ALA A 41 12.13 19.65 -3.65
C ALA A 41 10.77 18.96 -3.71
N SER A 42 10.72 17.62 -3.45
CA SER A 42 9.52 16.81 -3.60
C SER A 42 8.95 16.28 -2.29
N GLY A 43 9.63 16.44 -1.16
CA GLY A 43 9.26 15.73 0.06
C GLY A 43 9.62 14.25 0.02
N SER A 44 8.95 13.43 0.83
CA SER A 44 9.11 11.97 0.87
C SER A 44 8.13 11.32 -0.10
N GLU A 45 8.64 10.77 -1.19
CA GLU A 45 7.84 10.26 -2.30
C GLU A 45 8.20 8.81 -2.66
N LEU A 46 7.42 8.20 -3.56
CA LEU A 46 7.66 6.84 -4.05
C LEU A 46 8.73 6.84 -5.14
N TRP A 47 9.75 6.03 -4.92
CA TRP A 47 10.89 5.84 -5.81
C TRP A 47 11.02 4.39 -6.26
N ARG A 48 11.75 4.17 -7.35
CA ARG A 48 12.18 2.84 -7.80
C ARG A 48 13.65 2.84 -8.18
N SER A 49 14.25 1.65 -8.18
CA SER A 49 15.63 1.43 -8.67
C SER A 49 15.82 -0.01 -9.13
N GLN A 50 16.65 -0.20 -10.17
CA GLN A 50 17.17 -1.51 -10.59
C GLN A 50 18.65 -1.67 -10.25
N GLY A 51 19.20 -0.78 -9.40
CA GLY A 51 20.55 -0.88 -8.87
C GLY A 51 21.59 0.01 -9.55
N ALA A 52 21.17 0.88 -10.48
CA ALA A 52 22.04 1.89 -11.07
C ALA A 52 21.41 3.29 -10.91
N ALA A 53 22.25 4.35 -10.91
CA ALA A 53 21.80 5.72 -10.83
C ALA A 53 20.80 6.10 -11.94
N ALA A 54 21.05 5.62 -13.18
CA ALA A 54 20.20 5.88 -14.33
C ALA A 54 18.79 5.23 -14.23
N ASP A 55 18.64 4.23 -13.36
CA ASP A 55 17.39 3.49 -13.14
C ASP A 55 16.72 3.89 -11.80
N THR A 56 17.33 4.86 -11.08
CA THR A 56 16.80 5.35 -9.81
C THR A 56 16.03 6.63 -10.05
N GLU A 57 14.69 6.54 -9.91
CA GLU A 57 13.81 7.64 -10.26
C GLU A 57 12.52 7.67 -9.39
N ILE A 58 11.89 8.84 -9.34
CA ILE A 58 10.60 9.01 -8.67
C ILE A 58 9.48 8.38 -9.51
N VAL A 59 8.65 7.56 -8.88
CA VAL A 59 7.49 6.92 -9.51
C VAL A 59 6.24 7.77 -9.33
N ALA A 60 5.99 8.21 -8.10
CA ALA A 60 4.82 9.02 -7.78
C ALA A 60 5.23 10.18 -6.88
N GLU A 61 4.96 11.38 -7.34
CA GLU A 61 5.01 12.62 -6.56
C GLU A 61 3.58 12.94 -6.11
N MET A 62 3.22 12.44 -4.93
CA MET A 62 1.86 12.49 -4.39
C MET A 62 1.61 13.79 -3.64
N GLY A 63 2.64 14.29 -2.97
CA GLY A 63 2.64 15.58 -2.33
C GLY A 63 2.99 16.69 -3.31
N ALA A 64 2.23 17.78 -3.35
CA ALA A 64 2.55 18.92 -4.22
C ALA A 64 3.80 19.67 -3.72
N GLY A 65 4.82 19.82 -4.58
CA GLY A 65 6.08 20.50 -4.24
C GLY A 65 6.82 19.76 -3.12
N SER A 66 7.17 20.46 -2.04
CA SER A 66 7.90 19.86 -0.89
C SER A 66 7.02 19.10 0.11
N ALA A 67 5.72 18.96 -0.15
CA ALA A 67 4.85 18.11 0.66
C ALA A 67 5.20 16.63 0.42
N SER A 68 4.95 15.78 1.41
CA SER A 68 5.30 14.36 1.34
C SER A 68 4.08 13.50 1.09
N GLY A 69 4.23 12.47 0.25
CA GLY A 69 3.23 11.42 0.02
C GLY A 69 3.36 10.21 0.95
N PHE A 70 4.44 10.09 1.72
CA PHE A 70 4.68 9.05 2.72
C PHE A 70 4.31 7.63 2.28
N PRO A 71 4.84 7.13 1.13
CA PRO A 71 4.51 5.80 0.64
C PRO A 71 4.91 4.71 1.63
N SER A 72 4.03 3.73 1.84
CA SER A 72 4.28 2.60 2.73
C SER A 72 3.50 1.36 2.32
N GLY A 73 3.80 0.18 2.90
CA GLY A 73 3.11 -1.06 2.59
C GLY A 73 3.20 -1.46 1.13
N ILE A 74 4.30 -1.09 0.45
CA ILE A 74 4.51 -1.35 -0.98
C ILE A 74 4.59 -2.86 -1.23
N ARG A 75 3.81 -3.35 -2.17
CA ARG A 75 3.78 -4.77 -2.56
C ARG A 75 3.36 -4.97 -4.01
N ASP A 76 3.65 -6.16 -4.51
CA ASP A 76 3.12 -6.63 -5.79
C ASP A 76 1.58 -6.63 -5.74
N SER A 77 0.99 -6.05 -6.76
CA SER A 77 -0.46 -6.04 -6.95
C SER A 77 -0.99 -7.29 -7.67
N GLY A 78 -0.11 -8.15 -8.18
CA GLY A 78 -0.51 -9.30 -9.00
C GLY A 78 -1.37 -8.89 -10.18
N SER A 79 -2.59 -9.44 -10.28
CA SER A 79 -3.54 -9.06 -11.33
C SER A 79 -4.35 -7.81 -11.00
N PHE A 80 -4.26 -7.29 -9.76
CA PHE A 80 -4.98 -6.10 -9.32
C PHE A 80 -4.21 -4.84 -9.74
N GLY A 81 -4.75 -4.04 -10.65
CA GLY A 81 -4.14 -2.77 -11.11
C GLY A 81 -2.83 -2.91 -11.91
N GLY A 82 -2.24 -4.10 -11.97
CA GLY A 82 -1.07 -4.42 -12.80
C GLY A 82 0.21 -3.68 -12.44
N GLY A 83 0.80 -3.94 -11.27
CA GLY A 83 2.06 -3.33 -10.82
C GLY A 83 2.23 -3.40 -9.32
N ILE A 84 2.14 -2.29 -8.62
CA ILE A 84 2.27 -2.21 -7.16
C ILE A 84 1.02 -1.62 -6.51
N LEU A 85 0.72 -2.10 -5.30
CA LEU A 85 -0.19 -1.48 -4.34
C LEU A 85 0.63 -0.84 -3.21
N PHE A 86 0.20 0.31 -2.73
CA PHE A 86 0.84 1.00 -1.62
C PHE A 86 -0.12 1.96 -0.92
N SER A 87 0.15 2.25 0.34
CA SER A 87 -0.48 3.35 1.07
C SER A 87 0.29 4.63 0.79
N GLY A 88 -0.41 5.73 0.53
CA GLY A 88 0.22 7.02 0.28
C GLY A 88 -0.71 8.17 0.63
N GLU A 89 -0.19 9.38 0.76
CA GLU A 89 -0.92 10.56 1.20
C GLU A 89 -1.01 11.61 0.10
N THR A 90 -2.19 12.18 -0.08
CA THR A 90 -2.41 13.41 -0.84
C THR A 90 -3.20 14.42 -0.01
N ALA A 91 -3.07 15.70 -0.32
CA ALA A 91 -3.85 16.74 0.36
C ALA A 91 -5.36 16.58 0.19
N ALA A 92 -5.80 15.89 -0.85
CA ALA A 92 -7.22 15.70 -1.16
C ALA A 92 -7.85 14.50 -0.44
N THR A 93 -7.06 13.44 -0.20
CA THR A 93 -7.57 12.15 0.28
C THR A 93 -7.04 11.76 1.65
N GLY A 94 -6.01 12.44 2.18
CA GLY A 94 -5.24 11.90 3.29
C GLY A 94 -4.45 10.65 2.86
N GLN A 95 -4.11 9.81 3.82
CA GLN A 95 -3.40 8.55 3.56
C GLN A 95 -4.38 7.44 3.21
N GLU A 96 -4.35 7.02 1.95
CA GLU A 96 -5.27 6.05 1.35
C GLU A 96 -4.54 5.01 0.50
N LEU A 97 -5.30 4.06 -0.10
CA LEU A 97 -4.75 3.01 -0.95
C LEU A 97 -4.60 3.47 -2.39
N PHE A 98 -3.39 3.30 -2.93
CA PHE A 98 -3.03 3.63 -4.31
C PHE A 98 -2.45 2.43 -5.03
N THR A 99 -2.49 2.50 -6.36
CA THR A 99 -1.77 1.60 -7.27
C THR A 99 -0.92 2.39 -8.25
N SER A 100 0.11 1.74 -8.78
CA SER A 100 0.95 2.27 -9.86
C SER A 100 1.47 1.12 -10.71
N THR A 101 1.62 1.35 -12.01
CA THR A 101 2.34 0.43 -12.91
C THR A 101 3.86 0.50 -12.74
N GLY A 102 4.35 1.37 -11.86
CA GLY A 102 5.76 1.67 -11.68
C GLY A 102 6.33 2.69 -12.68
N ALA A 103 5.58 3.15 -13.65
CA ALA A 103 6.02 4.22 -14.54
C ALA A 103 5.96 5.57 -13.83
N THR A 104 6.91 6.46 -14.15
CA THR A 104 6.98 7.82 -13.59
C THR A 104 5.69 8.61 -13.83
N GLY A 105 5.16 9.20 -12.75
CA GLY A 105 3.90 9.96 -12.78
C GLY A 105 2.63 9.09 -12.88
N ASN A 106 2.77 7.77 -12.87
CA ASN A 106 1.64 6.85 -12.94
C ASN A 106 1.27 6.37 -11.54
N PHE A 107 0.25 6.95 -10.96
CA PHE A 107 -0.41 6.43 -9.75
C PHE A 107 -1.90 6.76 -9.79
N GLN A 108 -2.69 5.92 -9.17
CA GLN A 108 -4.14 6.03 -9.13
C GLN A 108 -4.66 5.69 -7.74
N LEU A 109 -5.62 6.47 -7.26
CA LEU A 109 -6.37 6.14 -6.05
C LEU A 109 -7.18 4.87 -6.31
N VAL A 110 -6.98 3.87 -5.45
CA VAL A 110 -7.77 2.63 -5.45
C VAL A 110 -9.00 2.80 -4.58
N SER A 111 -8.81 3.28 -3.37
CA SER A 111 -9.88 3.39 -2.37
C SER A 111 -9.66 4.60 -1.49
N ASN A 112 -10.75 5.31 -1.18
CA ASN A 112 -10.81 6.41 -0.22
C ASN A 112 -11.73 5.98 0.94
N PHE A 113 -11.22 5.07 1.78
CA PHE A 113 -11.98 4.47 2.89
C PHE A 113 -12.43 5.52 3.90
N ALA A 114 -11.57 6.49 4.21
CA ALA A 114 -11.91 7.64 5.05
C ALA A 114 -12.21 8.85 4.18
N ALA A 115 -13.48 9.11 3.91
CA ALA A 115 -13.92 10.13 2.96
C ALA A 115 -13.26 11.51 3.12
N GLY A 116 -12.87 12.12 2.01
CA GLY A 116 -12.23 13.44 1.94
C GLY A 116 -10.75 13.38 2.33
N ALA A 117 -10.25 14.37 3.06
CA ALA A 117 -8.84 14.47 3.47
C ALA A 117 -8.52 13.70 4.78
N ALA A 118 -9.44 12.90 5.30
CA ALA A 118 -9.17 12.03 6.43
C ALA A 118 -8.31 10.84 5.97
N SER A 119 -7.48 10.30 6.87
CA SER A 119 -6.61 9.16 6.56
C SER A 119 -7.20 7.86 7.08
N SER A 120 -7.23 6.82 6.24
CA SER A 120 -7.66 5.47 6.63
C SER A 120 -6.49 4.58 7.06
N PHE A 121 -5.24 4.98 6.79
CA PHE A 121 -4.04 4.18 7.08
C PHE A 121 -4.19 2.72 6.60
N PRO A 122 -4.45 2.49 5.31
CA PRO A 122 -4.77 1.17 4.81
C PRO A 122 -3.56 0.25 4.85
N GLU A 123 -3.80 -1.00 5.23
CA GLU A 123 -2.83 -2.09 5.14
C GLU A 123 -3.41 -3.19 4.25
N VAL A 124 -2.77 -3.46 3.12
CA VAL A 124 -3.15 -4.59 2.26
C VAL A 124 -2.67 -5.88 2.89
N LEU A 125 -3.58 -6.76 3.24
CA LEU A 125 -3.30 -8.01 3.94
C LEU A 125 -3.17 -9.20 2.98
N LEU A 126 -3.94 -9.19 1.89
CA LEU A 126 -3.90 -10.23 0.85
C LEU A 126 -4.30 -9.63 -0.50
N VAL A 127 -3.63 -10.05 -1.57
CA VAL A 127 -4.10 -9.87 -2.95
C VAL A 127 -4.43 -11.26 -3.52
N ASN A 128 -5.63 -11.42 -4.06
CA ASN A 128 -6.09 -12.65 -4.69
C ASN A 128 -6.81 -12.33 -6.01
N GLY A 129 -6.12 -12.50 -7.12
CA GLY A 129 -6.62 -12.12 -8.44
C GLY A 129 -6.87 -10.61 -8.53
N PHE A 130 -8.11 -10.24 -8.78
CA PHE A 130 -8.57 -8.84 -8.89
C PHE A 130 -9.13 -8.27 -7.57
N VAL A 131 -8.83 -8.91 -6.45
CA VAL A 131 -9.32 -8.50 -5.12
C VAL A 131 -8.16 -8.25 -4.17
N ALA A 132 -8.14 -7.08 -3.55
CA ALA A 132 -7.26 -6.75 -2.44
C ALA A 132 -8.07 -6.73 -1.14
N PHE A 133 -7.66 -7.52 -0.15
CA PHE A 133 -8.19 -7.48 1.21
C PHE A 133 -7.36 -6.52 2.04
N VAL A 134 -8.03 -5.60 2.71
CA VAL A 134 -7.42 -4.43 3.34
C VAL A 134 -7.95 -4.26 4.75
N SER A 135 -7.06 -3.93 5.68
CA SER A 135 -7.41 -3.33 6.96
C SER A 135 -7.39 -1.82 6.80
N ALA A 136 -8.48 -1.12 7.07
CA ALA A 136 -8.53 0.33 6.95
C ALA A 136 -9.38 0.93 8.08
N HIS A 137 -8.99 2.12 8.54
CA HIS A 137 -9.67 2.84 9.59
C HIS A 137 -10.65 3.87 9.01
N THR A 138 -11.84 3.96 9.61
CA THR A 138 -12.73 5.08 9.42
C THR A 138 -13.16 5.68 10.76
N ASN A 139 -13.51 6.96 10.79
CA ASN A 139 -13.99 7.60 12.01
C ASN A 139 -15.36 7.05 12.49
N ALA A 140 -16.08 6.35 11.62
CA ALA A 140 -17.38 5.80 11.93
C ALA A 140 -17.33 4.37 12.51
N THR A 141 -16.36 3.56 12.04
CA THR A 141 -16.33 2.12 12.35
C THR A 141 -15.01 1.67 12.96
N GLY A 142 -14.04 2.56 13.18
CA GLY A 142 -12.70 2.14 13.56
C GLY A 142 -11.96 1.42 12.42
N ARG A 143 -11.00 0.57 12.78
CA ARG A 143 -10.22 -0.25 11.85
C ARG A 143 -10.92 -1.57 11.59
N GLU A 144 -11.45 -1.72 10.37
CA GLU A 144 -12.27 -2.85 9.96
C GLU A 144 -11.73 -3.54 8.70
N PRO A 145 -12.20 -4.78 8.39
CA PRO A 145 -11.83 -5.45 7.16
C PRO A 145 -12.61 -4.91 5.98
N TRP A 146 -11.89 -4.62 4.90
CA TRP A 146 -12.40 -4.14 3.63
C TRP A 146 -11.92 -5.01 2.48
N MET A 147 -12.58 -4.88 1.37
CA MET A 147 -12.19 -5.46 0.10
C MET A 147 -12.25 -4.37 -0.96
N SER A 148 -11.18 -4.25 -1.75
CA SER A 148 -11.17 -3.46 -2.98
C SER A 148 -11.15 -4.41 -4.16
N VAL A 149 -12.03 -4.18 -5.13
CA VAL A 149 -12.17 -5.02 -6.33
C VAL A 149 -11.79 -4.21 -7.55
N ASP A 150 -10.83 -4.71 -8.32
CA ASP A 150 -10.49 -4.16 -9.64
C ASP A 150 -11.52 -4.64 -10.66
N VAL A 151 -12.26 -3.71 -11.23
CA VAL A 151 -13.24 -3.97 -12.29
C VAL A 151 -12.76 -3.49 -13.67
N GLY A 152 -11.46 -3.26 -13.79
CA GLY A 152 -10.74 -2.96 -15.02
C GLY A 152 -10.43 -1.48 -15.22
N VAL A 153 -11.39 -0.58 -15.11
CA VAL A 153 -11.19 0.88 -15.29
C VAL A 153 -11.37 1.67 -13.99
N THR A 154 -11.96 1.03 -13.00
CA THR A 154 -12.24 1.59 -11.67
C THR A 154 -12.09 0.52 -10.60
N TYR A 155 -12.13 0.95 -9.35
CA TYR A 155 -12.09 0.07 -8.18
C TYR A 155 -13.41 0.21 -7.41
N THR A 156 -13.86 -0.88 -6.79
CA THR A 156 -15.05 -0.90 -5.94
C THR A 156 -14.66 -1.29 -4.53
N GLU A 157 -15.01 -0.45 -3.58
CA GLU A 157 -14.82 -0.72 -2.15
C GLU A 157 -16.00 -1.51 -1.59
N VAL A 158 -15.71 -2.51 -0.78
CA VAL A 158 -16.72 -3.32 -0.09
C VAL A 158 -16.30 -3.50 1.37
N ALA A 159 -17.09 -2.98 2.30
CA ALA A 159 -16.91 -3.27 3.71
C ALA A 159 -17.29 -4.73 3.97
N LEU A 160 -16.44 -5.49 4.66
CA LEU A 160 -16.73 -6.87 5.04
C LEU A 160 -17.54 -6.97 6.34
N GLY A 161 -17.72 -5.86 7.03
CA GLY A 161 -18.55 -5.70 8.21
C GLY A 161 -17.90 -4.74 9.21
N ASP A 162 -18.74 -4.14 10.08
CA ASP A 162 -18.33 -3.48 11.31
C ASP A 162 -18.32 -4.57 12.40
N LEU A 163 -17.19 -5.27 12.54
CA LEU A 163 -17.06 -6.44 13.42
C LEU A 163 -16.93 -6.01 14.88
N SER A 164 -16.37 -4.82 15.11
CA SER A 164 -16.25 -4.21 16.43
C SER A 164 -17.04 -2.89 16.46
N PRO A 165 -18.37 -2.94 16.75
CA PRO A 165 -19.30 -1.85 16.49
C PRO A 165 -18.90 -0.48 17.03
N GLY A 166 -19.16 0.56 16.23
CA GLY A 166 -18.81 1.94 16.50
C GLY A 166 -17.39 2.25 16.01
N ASN A 167 -16.66 3.10 16.73
CA ASN A 167 -15.30 3.48 16.37
C ASN A 167 -14.23 2.59 17.03
N ASN A 168 -14.58 1.38 17.44
CA ASN A 168 -13.64 0.40 17.94
C ASN A 168 -12.99 -0.35 16.78
N ASP A 169 -11.76 -0.80 16.98
CA ASP A 169 -11.02 -1.56 15.98
C ASP A 169 -11.31 -3.06 16.11
N SER A 170 -11.49 -3.76 14.99
CA SER A 170 -11.52 -5.22 14.94
C SER A 170 -10.15 -5.83 14.61
N ASP A 171 -9.17 -5.01 14.25
CA ASP A 171 -7.79 -5.38 13.94
C ASP A 171 -7.68 -6.63 13.05
N PRO A 172 -8.24 -6.63 11.85
CA PRO A 172 -8.21 -7.79 10.96
C PRO A 172 -6.79 -8.12 10.51
N SER A 173 -6.44 -9.42 10.48
CA SER A 173 -5.13 -9.91 10.05
C SER A 173 -5.18 -11.31 9.43
N ASP A 174 -4.02 -11.82 8.96
CA ASP A 174 -3.80 -13.21 8.55
C ASP A 174 -4.78 -13.72 7.48
N PHE A 175 -5.11 -12.88 6.50
CA PHE A 175 -5.98 -13.28 5.41
C PHE A 175 -5.36 -14.41 4.60
N THR A 176 -6.12 -15.50 4.42
CA THR A 176 -5.68 -16.71 3.73
C THR A 176 -6.81 -17.34 2.95
N VAL A 177 -6.54 -17.75 1.70
CA VAL A 177 -7.51 -18.46 0.87
C VAL A 177 -7.37 -19.97 1.05
N ALA A 178 -8.46 -20.65 1.38
CA ALA A 178 -8.53 -22.09 1.45
C ALA A 178 -9.85 -22.58 0.83
N GLY A 179 -9.76 -23.44 -0.19
CA GLY A 179 -10.94 -24.02 -0.86
C GLY A 179 -11.88 -22.97 -1.45
N GLY A 180 -11.36 -21.84 -1.96
CA GLY A 180 -12.15 -20.75 -2.52
C GLY A 180 -12.82 -19.83 -1.48
N THR A 181 -12.59 -20.07 -0.20
CA THR A 181 -13.05 -19.23 0.91
C THR A 181 -11.87 -18.46 1.47
N THR A 182 -12.05 -17.16 1.71
CA THR A 182 -11.06 -16.35 2.41
C THR A 182 -11.34 -16.37 3.91
N PHE A 183 -10.36 -16.76 4.68
CA PHE A 183 -10.36 -16.77 6.15
C PHE A 183 -9.45 -15.64 6.66
N PHE A 184 -9.76 -15.12 7.84
CA PHE A 184 -8.97 -14.09 8.51
C PHE A 184 -9.22 -14.09 10.02
N LEU A 185 -8.35 -13.43 10.77
CA LEU A 185 -8.54 -13.19 12.20
C LEU A 185 -9.06 -11.78 12.42
N ALA A 186 -10.01 -11.62 13.33
CA ALA A 186 -10.47 -10.32 13.78
C ALA A 186 -11.06 -10.40 15.19
N GLU A 187 -11.14 -9.26 15.85
CA GLU A 187 -11.68 -9.14 17.20
C GLU A 187 -13.09 -8.54 17.19
N ASN A 188 -13.94 -8.99 18.11
CA ASN A 188 -15.17 -8.29 18.43
C ASN A 188 -15.43 -8.31 19.95
N PRO A 189 -16.27 -7.39 20.47
CA PRO A 189 -16.52 -7.28 21.91
C PRO A 189 -17.21 -8.49 22.54
N THR A 190 -17.87 -9.32 21.74
CA THR A 190 -18.67 -10.46 22.24
C THR A 190 -17.85 -11.72 22.40
N ASN A 191 -16.98 -12.00 21.41
CA ASN A 191 -16.27 -13.29 21.33
C ASN A 191 -14.74 -13.14 21.49
N GLY A 192 -14.22 -11.89 21.55
CA GLY A 192 -12.79 -11.64 21.48
C GLY A 192 -12.25 -11.85 20.05
N ARG A 193 -10.95 -12.24 19.96
CA ARG A 193 -10.27 -12.48 18.68
C ARG A 193 -10.54 -13.88 18.20
N GLU A 194 -11.20 -14.01 17.05
CA GLU A 194 -11.66 -15.27 16.50
C GLU A 194 -11.33 -15.42 15.01
N LEU A 195 -11.56 -16.64 14.48
CA LEU A 195 -11.45 -16.95 13.05
C LEU A 195 -12.76 -16.56 12.33
N TRP A 196 -12.61 -15.72 11.32
CA TRP A 196 -13.69 -15.24 10.47
C TRP A 196 -13.51 -15.75 9.04
N LYS A 197 -14.56 -15.69 8.25
CA LYS A 197 -14.52 -16.00 6.81
C LYS A 197 -15.40 -15.06 6.02
N THR A 198 -15.00 -14.83 4.77
CA THR A 198 -15.82 -14.15 3.76
C THR A 198 -15.85 -14.97 2.48
N GLY A 199 -16.96 -14.88 1.74
CA GLY A 199 -17.09 -15.54 0.43
C GLY A 199 -16.17 -14.95 -0.63
N GLY A 200 -15.63 -13.75 -0.41
CA GLY A 200 -14.53 -13.12 -1.14
C GLY A 200 -14.62 -13.10 -2.66
N SER A 201 -15.74 -13.44 -3.25
CA SER A 201 -15.99 -13.21 -4.67
C SER A 201 -16.82 -11.96 -4.81
N ALA A 202 -16.31 -10.95 -5.52
CA ALA A 202 -17.19 -10.00 -6.16
C ALA A 202 -18.22 -10.81 -6.96
N ALA A 203 -19.48 -10.66 -6.60
CA ALA A 203 -20.58 -11.29 -7.31
C ALA A 203 -20.68 -10.70 -8.72
#